data_f4fc5945173b7724b18a2c8607d2817e
#
_entry.id   f4fc5945173b7724b18a2c8607d2817e
#
_cell.length_a   1.000
_cell.length_b   1.000
_cell.length_c   1.000
_cell.angle_alpha   90.00
_cell.angle_beta   90.00
_cell.angle_gamma   90.00
#
_symmetry.space_group_name_H-M   'P 1'
#
loop_
_entity.id
_entity.type
_entity.pdbx_description
1 polymer ?
#
loop_
_entity_poly.entity_id
_entity_poly.type
_entity_poly.pdbx_seq_one_letter_code
_entity_poly.pdbx_strand_id
1 'polypeptide(L)'
;MKNKSEDFWKKKLTGEQYKVLREKATETPFSGELLNNKEKGVYKCMACGSPLFTSDKKYDSGTGWPSFWNAIDDESVELSEDNSLGMTRVEVKCANCGSHLGHLFDDGPEKMTDGRNGTGKRFCINSCALNFTKK
;
A
#
# COMPACT_ATOMS: atom_id res chain seq x y z
N MET A 1 2.07 0.68 18.00
CA MET A 1 1.29 -0.49 17.54
C MET A 1 2.15 -1.66 17.07
N LYS A 2 3.45 -1.46 16.85
CA LYS A 2 4.36 -2.56 16.44
C LYS A 2 4.49 -3.67 17.49
N ASN A 3 4.17 -3.37 18.75
CA ASN A 3 4.34 -4.31 19.86
C ASN A 3 3.18 -5.30 20.02
N LYS A 4 2.16 -5.21 19.18
CA LYS A 4 1.01 -6.12 19.28
C LYS A 4 1.40 -7.54 18.83
N SER A 5 0.89 -8.56 19.52
CA SER A 5 1.15 -9.95 19.17
C SER A 5 0.45 -10.35 17.88
N GLU A 6 0.93 -11.42 17.26
CA GLU A 6 0.27 -11.95 16.05
C GLU A 6 -1.15 -12.41 16.33
N ASP A 7 -1.43 -12.91 17.57
CA ASP A 7 -2.80 -13.28 17.95
C ASP A 7 -3.73 -12.08 17.94
N PHE A 8 -3.26 -10.90 18.34
CA PHE A 8 -4.04 -9.66 18.26
C PHE A 8 -4.47 -9.40 16.82
N TRP A 9 -3.51 -9.50 15.87
CA TRP A 9 -3.80 -9.24 14.46
C TRP A 9 -4.71 -10.30 13.85
N LYS A 10 -4.54 -11.58 14.22
CA LYS A 10 -5.40 -12.66 13.74
C LYS A 10 -6.86 -12.45 14.11
N LYS A 11 -7.10 -11.91 15.31
CA LYS A 11 -8.46 -11.64 15.77
C LYS A 11 -9.07 -10.42 15.11
N LYS A 12 -8.23 -9.43 14.78
CA LYS A 12 -8.70 -8.15 14.21
C LYS A 12 -8.94 -8.23 12.70
N LEU A 13 -8.10 -8.98 12.00
CA LEU A 13 -8.09 -9.03 10.53
C LEU A 13 -8.79 -10.27 10.00
N THR A 14 -9.33 -10.17 8.77
CA THR A 14 -9.79 -11.38 8.07
C THR A 14 -8.58 -12.25 7.71
N GLY A 15 -8.82 -13.51 7.30
CA GLY A 15 -7.74 -14.40 6.91
C GLY A 15 -6.90 -13.85 5.77
N GLU A 16 -7.52 -13.27 4.74
CA GLU A 16 -6.82 -12.67 3.61
C GLU A 16 -6.01 -11.45 4.04
N GLN A 17 -6.62 -10.57 4.84
CA GLN A 17 -5.92 -9.39 5.35
C GLN A 17 -4.71 -9.77 6.19
N TYR A 18 -4.87 -10.77 7.05
CA TYR A 18 -3.77 -11.24 7.89
C TYR A 18 -2.61 -11.77 7.04
N LYS A 19 -2.90 -12.59 6.04
CA LYS A 19 -1.86 -13.13 5.16
C LYS A 19 -1.06 -12.03 4.46
N VAL A 20 -1.73 -11.01 3.95
CA VAL A 20 -1.05 -9.92 3.26
C VAL A 20 -0.30 -9.03 4.23
N LEU A 21 -0.99 -8.56 5.28
CA LEU A 21 -0.43 -7.55 6.20
C LEU A 21 0.64 -8.12 7.13
N ARG A 22 0.50 -9.34 7.59
CA ARG A 22 1.37 -9.92 8.60
C ARG A 22 2.27 -11.05 8.08
N GLU A 23 1.87 -11.74 7.02
CA GLU A 23 2.65 -12.84 6.45
C GLU A 23 3.27 -12.48 5.08
N LYS A 24 3.16 -11.22 4.66
CA LYS A 24 3.76 -10.69 3.43
C LYS A 24 3.25 -11.37 2.15
N ALA A 25 2.03 -11.89 2.15
CA ALA A 25 1.44 -12.40 0.93
C ALA A 25 1.08 -11.25 0.00
N THR A 26 0.87 -11.56 -1.27
CA THR A 26 0.44 -10.60 -2.28
C THR A 26 -0.94 -11.01 -2.79
N GLU A 27 -1.88 -10.06 -2.85
CA GLU A 27 -3.18 -10.36 -3.40
C GLU A 27 -3.10 -10.63 -4.91
N THR A 28 -4.08 -11.35 -5.45
CA THR A 28 -4.15 -11.62 -6.89
C THR A 28 -4.32 -10.30 -7.66
N PRO A 29 -3.55 -10.07 -8.74
CA PRO A 29 -3.72 -8.85 -9.53
C PRO A 29 -5.13 -8.76 -10.08
N PHE A 30 -5.64 -7.53 -10.15
CA PHE A 30 -6.99 -7.17 -10.61
C PHE A 30 -8.14 -7.70 -9.72
N SER A 31 -7.83 -8.20 -8.52
CA SER A 31 -8.85 -8.72 -7.59
C SER A 31 -9.28 -7.71 -6.53
N GLY A 32 -8.52 -6.64 -6.30
CA GLY A 32 -8.75 -5.72 -5.19
C GLY A 32 -9.90 -4.75 -5.44
N GLU A 33 -10.71 -4.53 -4.41
CA GLU A 33 -11.88 -3.63 -4.49
C GLU A 33 -11.49 -2.18 -4.74
N LEU A 34 -10.30 -1.77 -4.30
CA LEU A 34 -9.87 -0.38 -4.41
C LEU A 34 -9.05 -0.10 -5.69
N LEU A 35 -8.80 -1.11 -6.51
CA LEU A 35 -8.00 -0.94 -7.72
C LEU A 35 -8.54 0.18 -8.61
N ASN A 36 -9.83 0.17 -8.88
CA ASN A 36 -10.49 1.13 -9.75
C ASN A 36 -11.20 2.25 -9.00
N ASN A 37 -10.95 2.37 -7.71
CA ASN A 37 -11.58 3.41 -6.90
C ASN A 37 -11.01 4.78 -7.28
N LYS A 38 -11.88 5.70 -7.68
CA LYS A 38 -11.52 7.06 -8.09
C LYS A 38 -12.16 8.13 -7.21
N GLU A 39 -12.78 7.73 -6.12
CA GLU A 39 -13.39 8.67 -5.19
C GLU A 39 -12.32 9.43 -4.42
N LYS A 40 -12.64 10.65 -4.04
CA LYS A 40 -11.76 11.49 -3.22
C LYS A 40 -11.79 11.01 -1.78
N GLY A 41 -10.62 10.82 -1.21
CA GLY A 41 -10.52 10.37 0.17
C GLY A 41 -9.12 9.96 0.57
N VAL A 42 -9.05 9.26 1.68
CA VAL A 42 -7.79 8.83 2.30
C VAL A 42 -7.76 7.31 2.40
N TYR A 43 -6.63 6.73 2.02
CA TYR A 43 -6.37 5.29 2.16
C TYR A 43 -5.57 5.08 3.44
N LYS A 44 -6.14 4.32 4.36
CA LYS A 44 -5.57 4.06 5.68
C LYS A 44 -5.11 2.61 5.79
N CYS A 45 -4.19 2.35 6.70
CA CYS A 45 -3.76 0.97 7.00
C CYS A 45 -4.94 0.17 7.54
N MET A 46 -5.23 -0.96 6.93
CA MET A 46 -6.33 -1.82 7.37
C MET A 46 -6.09 -2.36 8.80
N ALA A 47 -4.83 -2.55 9.19
CA ALA A 47 -4.50 -3.08 10.51
C ALA A 47 -4.64 -2.04 11.61
N CYS A 48 -4.06 -0.85 11.45
CA CYS A 48 -4.00 0.14 12.54
C CYS A 48 -4.76 1.45 12.29
N GLY A 49 -5.23 1.69 11.07
CA GLY A 49 -5.99 2.89 10.76
C GLY A 49 -5.18 4.14 10.44
N SER A 50 -3.85 4.05 10.44
CA SER A 50 -3.01 5.21 10.11
C SER A 50 -3.21 5.66 8.67
N PRO A 51 -3.32 6.98 8.39
CA PRO A 51 -3.40 7.46 7.01
C PRO A 51 -2.10 7.18 6.27
N LEU A 52 -2.20 6.66 5.05
CA LEU A 52 -1.03 6.25 4.26
C LEU A 52 -0.93 6.94 2.92
N PHE A 53 -2.04 7.03 2.19
CA PHE A 53 -2.09 7.59 0.84
C PHE A 53 -3.35 8.40 0.65
N THR A 54 -3.30 9.37 -0.27
CA THR A 54 -4.47 10.17 -0.62
C THR A 54 -4.86 9.91 -2.08
N SER A 55 -6.13 10.12 -2.40
CA SER A 55 -6.68 9.83 -3.71
C SER A 55 -6.03 10.65 -4.84
N ASP A 56 -5.54 11.85 -4.52
CA ASP A 56 -4.88 12.70 -5.51
C ASP A 56 -3.55 12.13 -6.01
N LYS A 57 -2.98 11.17 -5.29
CA LYS A 57 -1.72 10.53 -5.66
C LYS A 57 -1.91 9.14 -6.28
N LYS A 58 -3.16 8.67 -6.37
CA LYS A 58 -3.48 7.39 -6.98
C LYS A 58 -3.55 7.53 -8.51
N TYR A 59 -3.04 6.53 -9.21
CA TYR A 59 -3.12 6.49 -10.67
C TYR A 59 -3.23 5.05 -11.15
N ASP A 60 -3.66 4.88 -12.40
CA ASP A 60 -3.77 3.56 -13.03
C ASP A 60 -2.43 3.20 -13.65
N SER A 61 -1.74 2.23 -13.04
CA SER A 61 -0.45 1.75 -13.52
C SER A 61 -0.57 0.58 -14.50
N GLY A 62 -1.76 -0.01 -14.63
CA GLY A 62 -1.97 -1.19 -15.45
C GLY A 62 -1.42 -2.48 -14.84
N THR A 63 -0.92 -2.44 -13.61
CA THR A 63 -0.26 -3.61 -13.00
C THR A 63 -1.23 -4.56 -12.28
N GLY A 64 -2.44 -4.13 -12.00
CA GLY A 64 -3.43 -4.96 -11.29
C GLY A 64 -3.51 -4.71 -9.80
N TRP A 65 -2.77 -3.75 -9.27
CA TRP A 65 -2.82 -3.34 -7.87
C TRP A 65 -2.97 -1.83 -7.76
N PRO A 66 -3.61 -1.32 -6.68
CA PRO A 66 -3.65 0.12 -6.44
C PRO A 66 -2.24 0.71 -6.46
N SER A 67 -2.07 1.79 -7.20
CA SER A 67 -0.75 2.42 -7.37
C SER A 67 -0.81 3.89 -7.03
N PHE A 68 0.23 4.38 -6.37
CA PHE A 68 0.35 5.76 -5.92
C PHE A 68 1.74 6.27 -6.28
N TRP A 69 1.84 7.54 -6.66
CA TRP A 69 3.16 8.10 -6.99
C TRP A 69 3.86 8.70 -5.77
N ASN A 70 3.18 8.80 -4.64
CA ASN A 70 3.82 9.16 -3.36
C ASN A 70 2.94 8.71 -2.19
N ALA A 71 3.53 8.64 -1.00
CA ALA A 71 2.80 8.45 0.25
C ALA A 71 2.25 9.79 0.74
N ILE A 72 1.39 9.76 1.77
CA ILE A 72 0.80 10.97 2.32
C ILE A 72 1.88 11.89 2.92
N ASP A 73 2.91 11.28 3.54
CA ASP A 73 4.13 11.96 3.98
C ASP A 73 5.23 10.92 4.13
N ASP A 74 6.47 11.40 4.37
CA ASP A 74 7.64 10.52 4.45
C ASP A 74 7.66 9.64 5.69
N GLU A 75 6.89 9.99 6.72
CA GLU A 75 6.89 9.29 8.00
C GLU A 75 5.78 8.23 8.11
N SER A 76 4.84 8.21 7.17
CA SER A 76 3.70 7.28 7.24
C SER A 76 4.06 5.86 6.86
N VAL A 77 5.11 5.66 6.09
CA VAL A 77 5.57 4.34 5.64
C VAL A 77 7.05 4.15 5.94
N GLU A 78 7.44 2.89 6.14
CA GLU A 78 8.85 2.49 6.24
C GLU A 78 9.21 1.70 5.00
N LEU A 79 10.42 1.94 4.51
CA LEU A 79 10.95 1.22 3.35
C LEU A 79 12.06 0.29 3.82
N SER A 80 12.04 -0.95 3.35
CA SER A 80 13.08 -1.91 3.68
C SER A 80 13.39 -2.78 2.47
N GLU A 81 14.59 -3.36 2.45
CA GLU A 81 15.01 -4.25 1.37
C GLU A 81 14.30 -5.61 1.50
N ASP A 82 13.77 -6.11 0.41
CA ASP A 82 13.11 -7.41 0.33
C ASP A 82 13.83 -8.24 -0.71
N ASN A 83 14.54 -9.27 -0.26
CA ASN A 83 15.31 -10.17 -1.12
C ASN A 83 14.59 -11.50 -1.40
N SER A 84 13.32 -11.59 -1.06
CA SER A 84 12.55 -12.81 -1.32
C SER A 84 12.38 -13.06 -2.81
N LEU A 85 12.09 -14.29 -3.19
CA LEU A 85 11.85 -14.70 -4.58
C LEU A 85 13.06 -14.47 -5.50
N GLY A 86 14.27 -14.39 -4.94
CA GLY A 86 15.50 -14.19 -5.74
C GLY A 86 15.65 -12.83 -6.36
N MET A 87 14.83 -11.86 -5.97
CA MET A 87 14.88 -10.49 -6.47
C MET A 87 15.07 -9.52 -5.31
N THR A 88 15.78 -8.42 -5.59
CA THR A 88 15.87 -7.34 -4.63
C THR A 88 14.79 -6.30 -4.93
N ARG A 89 13.88 -6.10 -3.99
CA ARG A 89 12.81 -5.12 -4.11
C ARG A 89 12.78 -4.25 -2.86
N VAL A 90 12.09 -3.12 -2.93
CA VAL A 90 11.88 -2.26 -1.76
C VAL A 90 10.46 -2.54 -1.22
N GLU A 91 10.40 -3.06 -0.02
CA GLU A 91 9.14 -3.33 0.67
C GLU A 91 8.60 -2.05 1.31
N VAL A 92 7.30 -1.83 1.20
CA VAL A 92 6.60 -0.72 1.86
C VAL A 92 5.81 -1.28 3.04
N LYS A 93 6.09 -0.75 4.24
CA LYS A 93 5.43 -1.14 5.47
C LYS A 93 4.77 0.06 6.13
N CYS A 94 3.70 -0.18 6.89
CA CYS A 94 3.10 0.85 7.71
C CYS A 94 4.07 1.22 8.84
N ALA A 95 4.44 2.50 8.94
CA ALA A 95 5.39 2.96 9.96
C ALA A 95 4.82 2.79 11.37
N ASN A 96 3.49 2.85 11.52
CA ASN A 96 2.86 2.77 12.84
C ASN A 96 2.79 1.34 13.39
N CYS A 97 2.42 0.35 12.56
CA CYS A 97 2.22 -1.02 13.05
C CYS A 97 3.15 -2.06 12.42
N GLY A 98 3.95 -1.67 11.42
CA GLY A 98 4.88 -2.56 10.77
C GLY A 98 4.28 -3.54 9.77
N SER A 99 3.00 -3.40 9.44
CA SER A 99 2.34 -4.30 8.49
C SER A 99 2.86 -4.13 7.08
N HIS A 100 2.97 -5.24 6.34
CA HIS A 100 3.36 -5.23 4.94
C HIS A 100 2.22 -4.63 4.10
N LEU A 101 2.55 -3.63 3.28
CA LEU A 101 1.56 -2.97 2.42
C LEU A 101 1.76 -3.35 0.95
N GLY A 102 2.99 -3.42 0.50
CA GLY A 102 3.33 -3.70 -0.88
C GLY A 102 4.79 -3.42 -1.15
N HIS A 103 5.09 -2.95 -2.37
CA HIS A 103 6.46 -2.67 -2.79
C HIS A 103 6.55 -1.33 -3.50
N LEU A 104 7.74 -0.75 -3.47
CA LEU A 104 8.05 0.50 -4.16
C LEU A 104 8.95 0.19 -5.35
N PHE A 105 8.56 0.70 -6.52
CA PHE A 105 9.34 0.59 -7.75
C PHE A 105 9.72 1.99 -8.23
N ASP A 106 10.75 2.08 -9.06
CA ASP A 106 11.26 3.36 -9.59
C ASP A 106 10.81 3.62 -11.02
N ASP A 107 9.85 2.87 -11.52
CA ASP A 107 9.31 3.00 -12.87
C ASP A 107 7.97 3.77 -12.90
N GLY A 108 7.73 4.59 -11.90
CA GLY A 108 6.53 5.41 -11.83
C GLY A 108 6.60 6.63 -12.74
N PRO A 109 5.48 7.34 -12.88
CA PRO A 109 5.44 8.52 -13.75
C PRO A 109 6.20 9.69 -13.14
N GLU A 110 6.95 10.40 -13.98
CA GLU A 110 7.54 11.68 -13.60
C GLU A 110 6.55 12.82 -13.86
N LYS A 111 5.60 12.60 -14.78
CA LYS A 111 4.56 13.56 -15.09
C LYS A 111 3.25 12.82 -15.29
N MET A 112 2.21 13.29 -14.64
CA MET A 112 0.88 12.70 -14.73
C MET A 112 0.19 13.12 -16.01
N THR A 113 -0.81 12.34 -16.44
CA THR A 113 -1.57 12.64 -17.67
C THR A 113 -2.33 13.96 -17.58
N ASP A 114 -2.65 14.42 -16.38
CA ASP A 114 -3.33 15.70 -16.16
C ASP A 114 -2.36 16.89 -16.02
N GLY A 115 -1.07 16.66 -16.27
CA GLY A 115 -0.06 17.72 -16.22
C GLY A 115 0.64 17.90 -14.89
N ARG A 116 0.18 17.24 -13.82
CA ARG A 116 0.84 17.31 -12.52
C ARG A 116 2.16 16.54 -12.56
N ASN A 117 3.08 16.93 -11.69
CA ASN A 117 4.35 16.23 -11.55
C ASN A 117 4.18 15.00 -10.65
N GLY A 118 4.71 13.87 -11.10
CA GLY A 118 4.90 12.70 -10.27
C GLY A 118 6.29 12.70 -9.66
N THR A 119 6.70 11.56 -9.11
CA THR A 119 8.00 11.43 -8.43
C THR A 119 8.93 10.42 -9.12
N GLY A 120 8.48 9.76 -10.18
CA GLY A 120 9.20 8.62 -10.74
C GLY A 120 9.04 7.35 -9.91
N LYS A 121 8.31 7.41 -8.81
CA LYS A 121 8.07 6.28 -7.92
C LYS A 121 6.70 5.65 -8.16
N ARG A 122 6.63 4.33 -7.99
CA ARG A 122 5.36 3.61 -8.04
C ARG A 122 5.24 2.78 -6.77
N PHE A 123 4.38 3.25 -5.86
CA PHE A 123 3.98 2.49 -4.67
C PHE A 123 2.86 1.54 -5.09
N CYS A 124 3.20 0.26 -5.22
CA CYS A 124 2.27 -0.79 -5.62
C CYS A 124 1.77 -1.47 -4.36
N ILE A 125 0.50 -1.21 -3.99
CA ILE A 125 -0.03 -1.54 -2.67
C ILE A 125 -1.18 -2.52 -2.81
N ASN A 126 -1.23 -3.53 -1.93
CA ASN A 126 -2.32 -4.49 -1.90
C ASN A 126 -3.61 -3.79 -1.45
N SER A 127 -4.70 -3.98 -2.21
CA SER A 127 -5.98 -3.37 -1.89
C SER A 127 -6.49 -3.79 -0.52
N CYS A 128 -6.36 -5.07 -0.17
CA CYS A 128 -6.84 -5.58 1.12
C CYS A 128 -6.03 -5.07 2.32
N ALA A 129 -4.87 -4.45 2.07
CA ALA A 129 -4.08 -3.79 3.12
C ALA A 129 -4.58 -2.38 3.43
N LEU A 130 -5.53 -1.87 2.65
CA LEU A 130 -6.00 -0.50 2.75
C LEU A 130 -7.48 -0.45 3.13
N ASN A 131 -7.82 0.57 3.90
CA ASN A 131 -9.19 0.93 4.24
C ASN A 131 -9.44 2.34 3.73
N PHE A 132 -10.36 2.49 2.79
CA PHE A 132 -10.64 3.78 2.17
C PHE A 132 -11.71 4.52 2.95
N THR A 133 -11.44 5.79 3.27
CA THR A 133 -12.41 6.68 3.90
C THR A 133 -12.70 7.82 2.93
N LYS A 134 -13.95 7.90 2.49
CA LYS A 134 -14.39 8.94 1.56
C LYS A 134 -14.33 10.31 2.24
N LYS A 135 -13.84 11.27 1.49
CA LYS A 135 -13.70 12.63 1.97
C LYS A 135 -15.00 13.42 1.87
#